data_c7975c617849cae87220b81118d186cd
#
_entry.id   c7975c617849cae87220b81118d186cd
#
_cell.length_a   1.000
_cell.length_b   1.000
_cell.length_c   1.000
_cell.angle_alpha   90.00
_cell.angle_beta   90.00
_cell.angle_gamma   90.00
#
_symmetry.space_group_name_H-M   'P 1'
#
loop_
_entity.id
_entity.type
_entity.pdbx_description
1 polymer ?
#
loop_
_entity_poly.entity_id
_entity_poly.type
_entity_poly.pdbx_seq_one_letter_code
_entity_poly.pdbx_strand_id
1 'polypeptide(L)'
;MNETVFPSLTINHSQLAWESQLATFTPWQNREGIWFKREDYFAPLGYGGPNGSKMRQLIWYMNRYRSGKTHVLTGASIQSPQLSMSAIVGAHYGLRCRQVVYSKPETVLRHVNPQVAAGFGAAFEYATGPYNPILQRKVADLKRDDSLVVEYGITVDHKTYDAETVRKFHEVGAHQVSNLPHEVTTLIAPAGSCNSLTSILLGLSRSPQSVSRLLTLGIGPDKRSWMRERLDLIGVDVNNLPFEWEHFSLHDTGYSKYSDAFKGETYAGINFHPTYEAKMWRWLKAQDVLGNVLPKNDSIGFWIVGSAPDVNVVKPFYTHPEAA
;
A
#
# COMPACT_ATOMS: atom_id res chain seq x y z
N MET A 1 25.17 6.87 -21.44
CA MET A 1 23.73 6.72 -21.24
C MET A 1 23.35 7.76 -20.20
N ASN A 2 22.62 8.81 -20.60
CA ASN A 2 22.26 9.90 -19.70
C ASN A 2 21.21 9.37 -18.70
N GLU A 3 21.61 9.24 -17.43
CA GLU A 3 20.66 9.10 -16.35
C GLU A 3 19.74 10.33 -16.36
N THR A 4 18.50 10.12 -16.72
CA THR A 4 17.48 11.16 -16.55
C THR A 4 17.26 11.28 -15.03
N VAL A 5 17.97 12.20 -14.40
CA VAL A 5 17.73 12.60 -13.02
C VAL A 5 16.35 13.24 -13.01
N PHE A 6 15.34 12.47 -12.60
CA PHE A 6 14.03 13.04 -12.35
C PHE A 6 14.18 14.03 -11.19
N PRO A 7 13.60 15.23 -11.30
CA PRO A 7 13.61 16.15 -10.18
C PRO A 7 13.00 15.43 -8.97
N SER A 8 13.78 15.35 -7.89
CA SER A 8 13.23 14.97 -6.61
C SER A 8 12.04 15.89 -6.38
N LEU A 9 10.84 15.33 -6.23
CA LEU A 9 9.71 16.07 -5.68
C LEU A 9 10.09 16.42 -4.24
N THR A 10 10.94 17.45 -4.10
CA THR A 10 11.28 18.02 -2.80
C THR A 10 10.06 18.82 -2.38
N ILE A 11 9.13 18.13 -1.73
CA ILE A 11 7.94 18.74 -1.17
C ILE A 11 8.43 19.57 0.00
N ASN A 12 8.34 20.88 -0.17
CA ASN A 12 8.55 21.80 0.93
C ASN A 12 7.35 21.64 1.89
N HIS A 13 7.56 20.92 3.00
CA HIS A 13 6.53 20.45 3.94
C HIS A 13 5.64 21.55 4.53
N SER A 14 5.95 22.81 4.32
CA SER A 14 5.23 23.94 4.90
C SER A 14 4.12 24.52 4.02
N GLN A 15 3.96 24.16 2.76
CA GLN A 15 3.13 24.94 1.84
C GLN A 15 2.14 24.19 0.94
N LEU A 16 2.21 22.86 0.81
CA LEU A 16 1.24 22.12 -0.02
C LEU A 16 0.49 21.13 0.86
N ALA A 17 -0.83 21.27 0.92
CA ALA A 17 -1.69 20.27 1.52
C ALA A 17 -1.47 18.94 0.80
N TRP A 18 -1.16 17.88 1.52
CA TRP A 18 -0.91 16.55 0.94
C TRP A 18 -2.10 16.05 0.12
N GLU A 19 -3.30 16.53 0.45
CA GLU A 19 -4.55 16.25 -0.25
C GLU A 19 -4.53 16.72 -1.71
N SER A 20 -3.89 17.85 -2.00
CA SER A 20 -3.77 18.37 -3.38
C SER A 20 -2.91 17.49 -4.27
N GLN A 21 -2.12 16.61 -3.70
CA GLN A 21 -1.22 15.71 -4.41
C GLN A 21 -1.85 14.33 -4.69
N LEU A 22 -3.03 14.04 -4.12
CA LEU A 22 -3.67 12.73 -4.27
C LEU A 22 -3.93 12.35 -5.74
N ALA A 23 -4.18 13.35 -6.59
CA ALA A 23 -4.39 13.17 -8.03
C ALA A 23 -3.08 13.12 -8.85
N THR A 24 -1.92 13.38 -8.26
CA THR A 24 -0.65 13.38 -8.99
C THR A 24 -0.32 11.97 -9.48
N PHE A 25 -0.08 11.83 -10.78
CA PHE A 25 0.34 10.57 -11.36
C PHE A 25 1.77 10.22 -10.95
N THR A 26 1.95 8.97 -10.51
CA THR A 26 3.27 8.38 -10.43
C THR A 26 3.70 7.86 -11.81
N PRO A 27 5.01 7.87 -12.12
CA PRO A 27 5.47 7.51 -13.45
C PRO A 27 5.37 6.01 -13.72
N TRP A 28 5.30 5.68 -15.00
CA TRP A 28 5.66 4.39 -15.53
C TRP A 28 7.10 4.45 -16.04
N GLN A 29 7.88 3.43 -15.78
CA GLN A 29 9.28 3.31 -16.21
C GLN A 29 9.47 1.98 -16.94
N ASN A 30 9.88 2.04 -18.21
CA ASN A 30 10.32 0.83 -18.90
C ASN A 30 11.72 0.47 -18.45
N ARG A 31 11.93 -0.76 -18.01
CA ARG A 31 13.22 -1.33 -17.64
C ARG A 31 13.34 -2.70 -18.29
N GLU A 32 14.28 -2.84 -19.21
CA GLU A 32 14.56 -4.10 -19.90
C GLU A 32 13.28 -4.77 -20.48
N GLY A 33 12.36 -3.98 -21.03
CA GLY A 33 11.14 -4.46 -21.70
C GLY A 33 9.93 -4.61 -20.78
N ILE A 34 10.07 -4.41 -19.46
CA ILE A 34 8.97 -4.43 -18.50
C ILE A 34 8.64 -3.00 -18.06
N TRP A 35 7.36 -2.64 -18.09
CA TRP A 35 6.85 -1.38 -17.59
C TRP A 35 6.56 -1.46 -16.10
N PHE A 36 7.17 -0.61 -15.29
CA PHE A 36 6.95 -0.53 -13.85
C PHE A 36 6.15 0.70 -13.47
N LYS A 37 4.96 0.53 -12.89
CA LYS A 37 4.24 1.60 -12.21
C LYS A 37 4.92 1.87 -10.87
N ARG A 38 5.37 3.10 -10.66
CA ARG A 38 6.20 3.50 -9.51
C ARG A 38 5.36 4.22 -8.45
N GLU A 39 4.40 3.50 -7.82
CA GLU A 39 3.63 4.11 -6.71
C GLU A 39 4.50 4.45 -5.50
N ASP A 40 5.66 3.83 -5.36
CA ASP A 40 6.68 4.18 -4.38
C ASP A 40 7.23 5.62 -4.53
N TYR A 41 6.97 6.29 -5.66
CA TYR A 41 7.29 7.70 -5.85
C TYR A 41 6.24 8.64 -5.23
N PHE A 42 5.07 8.14 -4.88
CA PHE A 42 4.16 8.90 -4.03
C PHE A 42 4.64 8.82 -2.58
N ALA A 43 5.57 9.67 -2.21
CA ALA A 43 6.23 9.71 -0.91
C ALA A 43 6.24 11.16 -0.39
N PRO A 44 5.27 11.56 0.43
CA PRO A 44 5.14 12.95 0.90
C PRO A 44 6.35 13.51 1.65
N LEU A 45 7.15 12.64 2.27
CA LEU A 45 8.41 13.01 2.94
C LEU A 45 9.65 12.88 2.03
N GLY A 46 9.46 12.62 0.74
CA GLY A 46 10.53 12.36 -0.22
C GLY A 46 10.71 10.87 -0.52
N TYR A 47 11.36 10.59 -1.66
CA TYR A 47 11.62 9.22 -2.11
C TYR A 47 12.45 8.45 -1.08
N GLY A 48 11.99 7.25 -0.76
CA GLY A 48 12.54 6.44 0.34
C GLY A 48 11.81 6.61 1.68
N GLY A 49 10.94 7.60 1.84
CA GLY A 49 10.01 7.69 2.97
C GLY A 49 8.83 6.71 2.85
N PRO A 50 7.91 6.68 3.83
CA PRO A 50 6.64 5.97 3.70
C PRO A 50 5.85 6.46 2.49
N ASN A 51 5.34 5.53 1.69
CA ASN A 51 4.97 5.80 0.30
C ASN A 51 3.89 4.87 -0.24
N GLY A 52 3.47 5.13 -1.46
CA GLY A 52 2.67 4.22 -2.27
C GLY A 52 1.16 4.42 -2.16
N SER A 53 0.44 3.51 -2.80
CA SER A 53 -1.02 3.55 -2.91
C SER A 53 -1.73 3.65 -1.57
N LYS A 54 -1.24 2.96 -0.54
CA LYS A 54 -1.80 3.03 0.82
C LYS A 54 -1.63 4.39 1.47
N MET A 55 -0.54 5.07 1.19
CA MET A 55 -0.29 6.42 1.70
C MET A 55 -1.33 7.41 1.15
N ARG A 56 -1.66 7.33 -0.16
CA ARG A 56 -2.74 8.12 -0.77
C ARG A 56 -4.07 7.87 -0.08
N GLN A 57 -4.45 6.61 0.08
CA GLN A 57 -5.71 6.21 0.70
C GLN A 57 -5.80 6.69 2.15
N LEU A 58 -4.71 6.60 2.90
CA LEU A 58 -4.66 7.05 4.29
C LEU A 58 -4.78 8.56 4.43
N ILE A 59 -4.09 9.33 3.58
CA ILE A 59 -4.20 10.79 3.55
C ILE A 59 -5.65 11.19 3.27
N TRP A 60 -6.28 10.61 2.24
CA TRP A 60 -7.68 10.85 1.93
C TRP A 60 -8.59 10.55 3.12
N TYR A 61 -8.41 9.37 3.74
CA TYR A 61 -9.22 8.92 4.88
C TYR A 61 -9.08 9.86 6.08
N MET A 62 -7.85 10.16 6.49
CA MET A 62 -7.62 11.02 7.64
C MET A 62 -8.10 12.45 7.40
N ASN A 63 -7.87 13.01 6.22
CA ASN A 63 -8.37 14.34 5.89
C ASN A 63 -9.89 14.44 6.04
N ARG A 64 -10.61 13.42 5.61
CA ARG A 64 -12.08 13.40 5.64
C ARG A 64 -12.65 13.23 7.06
N TYR A 65 -12.00 12.41 7.91
CA TYR A 65 -12.59 11.97 9.19
C TYR A 65 -11.88 12.51 10.43
N ARG A 66 -10.86 13.36 10.30
CA ARG A 66 -10.11 13.90 11.44
C ARG A 66 -10.82 14.97 12.25
N SER A 67 -11.89 15.57 11.74
CA SER A 67 -12.60 16.64 12.45
C SER A 67 -13.10 16.15 13.81
N GLY A 68 -12.79 16.91 14.87
CA GLY A 68 -13.13 16.53 16.26
C GLY A 68 -12.32 15.37 16.82
N LYS A 69 -11.27 14.90 16.12
CA LYS A 69 -10.39 13.84 16.59
C LYS A 69 -9.10 14.40 17.14
N THR A 70 -8.55 13.77 18.18
CA THR A 70 -7.27 14.13 18.80
C THR A 70 -6.24 13.02 18.69
N HIS A 71 -6.69 11.80 18.36
CA HIS A 71 -5.83 10.62 18.29
C HIS A 71 -6.11 9.80 17.03
N VAL A 72 -5.05 9.26 16.45
CA VAL A 72 -5.11 8.12 15.53
C VAL A 72 -4.87 6.85 16.33
N LEU A 73 -5.75 5.86 16.16
CA LEU A 73 -5.63 4.56 16.77
C LEU A 73 -5.60 3.47 15.69
N THR A 74 -4.60 2.60 15.73
CA THR A 74 -4.47 1.52 14.76
C THR A 74 -3.83 0.28 15.37
N GLY A 75 -4.02 -0.88 14.73
CA GLY A 75 -3.38 -2.13 15.12
C GLY A 75 -2.88 -2.89 13.89
N ALA A 76 -1.60 -3.25 13.89
CA ALA A 76 -1.00 -3.96 12.76
C ALA A 76 0.23 -4.78 13.18
N SER A 77 0.66 -5.69 12.28
CA SER A 77 1.96 -6.36 12.42
C SER A 77 3.11 -5.34 12.45
N ILE A 78 4.15 -5.61 13.23
CA ILE A 78 5.37 -4.78 13.29
C ILE A 78 6.08 -4.60 11.93
N GLN A 79 5.81 -5.47 10.96
CA GLN A 79 6.32 -5.35 9.60
C GLN A 79 5.41 -4.50 8.70
N SER A 80 4.23 -4.14 9.17
CA SER A 80 3.25 -3.43 8.34
C SER A 80 3.62 -1.95 8.17
N PRO A 81 3.67 -1.43 6.94
CA PRO A 81 3.86 0.00 6.69
C PRO A 81 2.71 0.87 7.23
N GLN A 82 1.58 0.28 7.62
CA GLN A 82 0.47 0.99 8.26
C GLN A 82 0.91 1.72 9.53
N LEU A 83 1.87 1.16 10.29
CA LEU A 83 2.37 1.78 11.52
C LEU A 83 3.07 3.11 11.22
N SER A 84 4.09 3.09 10.36
CA SER A 84 4.82 4.31 9.97
C SER A 84 3.91 5.34 9.30
N MET A 85 3.08 4.90 8.36
CA MET A 85 2.15 5.78 7.64
C MET A 85 1.14 6.45 8.58
N SER A 86 0.53 5.70 9.51
CA SER A 86 -0.47 6.25 10.44
C SER A 86 0.12 7.29 11.39
N ALA A 87 1.36 7.09 11.85
CA ALA A 87 2.05 8.05 12.70
C ALA A 87 2.37 9.34 11.93
N ILE A 88 2.90 9.21 10.72
CA ILE A 88 3.29 10.36 9.87
C ILE A 88 2.06 11.19 9.47
N VAL A 89 1.01 10.55 8.95
CA VAL A 89 -0.19 11.27 8.52
C VAL A 89 -0.92 11.84 9.74
N GLY A 90 -0.91 11.13 10.87
CA GLY A 90 -1.42 11.63 12.14
C GLY A 90 -0.68 12.90 12.59
N ALA A 91 0.64 12.87 12.61
CA ALA A 91 1.47 14.03 12.97
C ALA A 91 1.26 15.22 12.02
N HIS A 92 1.13 14.96 10.71
CA HIS A 92 0.82 16.00 9.71
C HIS A 92 -0.49 16.73 10.03
N TYR A 93 -1.49 16.02 10.54
CA TYR A 93 -2.79 16.61 10.93
C TYR A 93 -2.89 17.01 12.40
N GLY A 94 -1.80 16.99 13.15
CA GLY A 94 -1.78 17.34 14.57
C GLY A 94 -2.46 16.30 15.47
N LEU A 95 -2.60 15.08 15.04
CA LEU A 95 -3.18 13.96 15.79
C LEU A 95 -2.07 13.14 16.45
N ARG A 96 -2.24 12.81 17.74
CA ARG A 96 -1.36 11.86 18.41
C ARG A 96 -1.63 10.45 17.91
N CYS A 97 -0.59 9.63 17.73
CA CYS A 97 -0.76 8.27 17.22
C CYS A 97 -0.58 7.24 18.35
N ARG A 98 -1.49 6.28 18.44
CA ARG A 98 -1.45 5.16 19.37
C ARG A 98 -1.57 3.87 18.58
N GLN A 99 -0.64 2.93 18.76
CA GLN A 99 -0.50 1.76 17.91
C GLN A 99 -0.50 0.46 18.72
N VAL A 100 -1.38 -0.45 18.36
CA VAL A 100 -1.41 -1.80 18.92
C VAL A 100 -0.51 -2.71 18.10
N VAL A 101 0.47 -3.31 18.75
CA VAL A 101 1.42 -4.23 18.13
C VAL A 101 1.61 -5.50 18.96
N TYR A 102 2.03 -6.59 18.32
CA TYR A 102 2.55 -7.75 19.03
C TYR A 102 4.07 -7.78 18.91
N SER A 103 4.74 -7.42 19.97
CA SER A 103 6.18 -7.42 20.11
C SER A 103 6.55 -7.32 21.57
N LYS A 104 7.80 -7.56 21.91
CA LYS A 104 8.36 -7.18 23.22
C LYS A 104 8.74 -5.70 23.18
N PRO A 105 8.51 -4.92 24.27
CA PRO A 105 8.84 -3.51 24.32
C PRO A 105 10.28 -3.19 23.93
N GLU A 106 11.23 -4.01 24.38
CA GLU A 106 12.66 -3.84 24.13
C GLU A 106 13.11 -4.18 22.70
N THR A 107 12.22 -4.75 21.87
CA THR A 107 12.55 -5.17 20.50
C THR A 107 11.72 -4.46 19.43
N VAL A 108 10.64 -3.79 19.80
CA VAL A 108 9.72 -3.18 18.83
C VAL A 108 10.45 -2.20 17.90
N LEU A 109 11.35 -1.37 18.43
CA LEU A 109 12.10 -0.37 17.66
C LEU A 109 13.24 -0.96 16.80
N ARG A 110 13.48 -2.27 16.84
CA ARG A 110 14.38 -2.94 15.89
C ARG A 110 13.75 -3.10 14.49
N HIS A 111 12.47 -2.79 14.36
CA HIS A 111 11.72 -2.88 13.11
C HIS A 111 11.50 -1.48 12.54
N VAL A 112 11.76 -1.32 11.24
CA VAL A 112 11.75 -0.03 10.54
C VAL A 112 10.43 0.74 10.72
N ASN A 113 9.28 0.09 10.54
CA ASN A 113 8.00 0.78 10.62
C ASN A 113 7.67 1.29 12.04
N PRO A 114 7.83 0.52 13.14
CA PRO A 114 7.74 1.04 14.49
C PRO A 114 8.77 2.11 14.81
N GLN A 115 10.03 1.96 14.36
CA GLN A 115 11.06 2.97 14.57
C GLN A 115 10.68 4.31 13.96
N VAL A 116 10.23 4.30 12.70
CA VAL A 116 9.72 5.51 12.03
C VAL A 116 8.51 6.06 12.78
N ALA A 117 7.56 5.21 13.20
CA ALA A 117 6.38 5.66 13.93
C ALA A 117 6.74 6.34 15.25
N ALA A 118 7.69 5.79 15.99
CA ALA A 118 8.20 6.40 17.25
C ALA A 118 8.81 7.79 17.01
N GLY A 119 9.58 7.97 15.94
CA GLY A 119 10.13 9.27 15.54
C GLY A 119 9.07 10.34 15.28
N PHE A 120 7.84 9.93 14.94
CA PHE A 120 6.66 10.82 14.83
C PHE A 120 5.75 10.78 16.08
N GLY A 121 6.28 10.36 17.22
CA GLY A 121 5.58 10.41 18.50
C GLY A 121 4.51 9.34 18.71
N ALA A 122 4.57 8.22 17.98
CA ALA A 122 3.63 7.14 18.22
C ALA A 122 3.90 6.41 19.54
N ALA A 123 2.84 6.21 20.33
CA ALA A 123 2.86 5.37 21.51
C ALA A 123 2.43 3.94 21.17
N PHE A 124 3.10 2.94 21.77
CA PHE A 124 2.81 1.53 21.52
C PHE A 124 2.02 0.89 22.65
N GLU A 125 1.03 0.10 22.27
CA GLU A 125 0.27 -0.80 23.13
C GLU A 125 0.53 -2.24 22.70
N TYR A 126 0.77 -3.11 23.65
CA TYR A 126 1.17 -4.48 23.36
C TYR A 126 -0.01 -5.43 23.47
N ALA A 127 -0.26 -6.19 22.42
CA ALA A 127 -1.26 -7.24 22.37
C ALA A 127 -0.69 -8.57 22.87
N THR A 128 -1.55 -9.47 23.29
CA THR A 128 -1.20 -10.80 23.82
C THR A 128 -0.85 -11.83 22.73
N GLY A 129 -1.10 -11.51 21.44
CA GLY A 129 -0.83 -12.42 20.32
C GLY A 129 -0.69 -11.71 18.98
N PRO A 130 -0.09 -12.38 17.99
CA PRO A 130 0.26 -11.80 16.68
C PRO A 130 -0.91 -11.75 15.69
N TYR A 131 -2.01 -12.43 16.00
CA TYR A 131 -3.13 -12.59 15.08
C TYR A 131 -3.95 -11.31 14.97
N ASN A 132 -4.37 -10.99 13.75
CA ASN A 132 -5.13 -9.77 13.47
C ASN A 132 -6.39 -9.60 14.36
N PRO A 133 -7.23 -10.62 14.62
CA PRO A 133 -8.38 -10.46 15.51
C PRO A 133 -7.99 -10.00 16.93
N ILE A 134 -6.86 -10.46 17.46
CA ILE A 134 -6.36 -10.06 18.80
C ILE A 134 -5.94 -8.61 18.79
N LEU A 135 -5.21 -8.17 17.75
CA LEU A 135 -4.81 -6.77 17.57
C LEU A 135 -6.05 -5.87 17.47
N GLN A 136 -7.01 -6.22 16.63
CA GLN A 136 -8.22 -5.42 16.41
C GLN A 136 -9.13 -5.38 17.66
N ARG A 137 -9.22 -6.47 18.43
CA ARG A 137 -9.91 -6.45 19.73
C ARG A 137 -9.26 -5.44 20.69
N LYS A 138 -7.94 -5.46 20.80
CA LYS A 138 -7.22 -4.49 21.65
C LYS A 138 -7.40 -3.05 21.15
N VAL A 139 -7.46 -2.82 19.83
CA VAL A 139 -7.83 -1.52 19.25
C VAL A 139 -9.23 -1.10 19.70
N ALA A 140 -10.20 -1.99 19.63
CA ALA A 140 -11.57 -1.71 20.07
C ALA A 140 -11.66 -1.36 21.55
N ASP A 141 -10.90 -2.07 22.41
CA ASP A 141 -10.84 -1.81 23.86
C ASP A 141 -10.22 -0.42 24.19
N LEU A 142 -9.36 0.10 23.32
CA LEU A 142 -8.67 1.39 23.48
C LEU A 142 -9.38 2.56 22.80
N LYS A 143 -10.39 2.28 22.00
CA LYS A 143 -11.13 3.31 21.24
C LYS A 143 -11.85 4.27 22.19
N ARG A 144 -11.75 5.56 21.87
CA ARG A 144 -12.48 6.66 22.52
C ARG A 144 -13.26 7.45 21.46
N ASP A 145 -14.15 8.32 21.91
CA ASP A 145 -14.97 9.14 21.00
C ASP A 145 -14.12 10.08 20.14
N ASP A 146 -12.99 10.55 20.68
CA ASP A 146 -12.02 11.40 19.99
C ASP A 146 -10.97 10.62 19.20
N SER A 147 -11.08 9.30 19.09
CA SER A 147 -10.18 8.47 18.31
C SER A 147 -10.62 8.37 16.84
N LEU A 148 -9.68 8.58 15.93
CA LEU A 148 -9.79 8.19 14.53
C LEU A 148 -9.18 6.81 14.36
N VAL A 149 -10.01 5.79 14.15
CA VAL A 149 -9.53 4.42 13.99
C VAL A 149 -9.11 4.18 12.54
N VAL A 150 -7.86 3.76 12.33
CA VAL A 150 -7.37 3.27 11.05
C VAL A 150 -7.44 1.74 11.08
N GLU A 151 -8.40 1.20 10.37
CA GLU A 151 -8.66 -0.24 10.29
C GLU A 151 -7.47 -1.01 9.69
N TYR A 152 -7.40 -2.31 9.98
CA TYR A 152 -6.35 -3.17 9.45
C TYR A 152 -6.25 -3.10 7.93
N GLY A 153 -5.04 -2.89 7.43
CA GLY A 153 -4.77 -2.74 6.00
C GLY A 153 -5.13 -1.36 5.43
N ILE A 154 -5.47 -0.39 6.30
CA ILE A 154 -5.97 0.94 5.90
C ILE A 154 -7.29 0.75 5.13
N THR A 155 -8.24 0.10 5.75
CA THR A 155 -9.49 -0.32 5.13
C THR A 155 -10.61 0.64 5.48
N VAL A 156 -11.41 1.00 4.48
CA VAL A 156 -12.77 1.55 4.65
C VAL A 156 -13.73 0.39 4.42
N ASP A 157 -14.28 -0.17 5.51
CA ASP A 157 -15.09 -1.39 5.42
C ASP A 157 -16.46 -1.10 4.82
N HIS A 158 -16.83 -1.85 3.80
CA HIS A 158 -18.14 -1.75 3.12
C HIS A 158 -19.32 -2.11 4.02
N LYS A 159 -19.08 -2.76 5.16
CA LYS A 159 -20.12 -3.03 6.19
C LYS A 159 -20.35 -1.85 7.12
N THR A 160 -19.43 -0.91 7.17
CA THR A 160 -19.45 0.25 8.07
C THR A 160 -19.72 1.55 7.34
N TYR A 161 -19.25 1.66 6.10
CA TYR A 161 -19.35 2.86 5.28
C TYR A 161 -20.27 2.64 4.08
N ASP A 162 -20.92 3.73 3.65
CA ASP A 162 -21.77 3.73 2.46
C ASP A 162 -20.98 3.54 1.17
N ALA A 163 -21.68 3.16 0.09
CA ALA A 163 -21.10 2.89 -1.21
C ALA A 163 -20.32 4.08 -1.80
N GLU A 164 -20.77 5.32 -1.55
CA GLU A 164 -20.10 6.51 -2.04
C GLU A 164 -18.75 6.70 -1.34
N THR A 165 -18.70 6.52 -0.03
CA THR A 165 -17.46 6.59 0.76
C THR A 165 -16.46 5.52 0.32
N VAL A 166 -16.91 4.26 0.17
CA VAL A 166 -16.07 3.16 -0.32
C VAL A 166 -15.54 3.46 -1.73
N ARG A 167 -16.39 3.96 -2.61
CA ARG A 167 -16.01 4.35 -3.97
C ARG A 167 -14.93 5.44 -3.97
N LYS A 168 -15.16 6.54 -3.27
CA LYS A 168 -14.21 7.66 -3.19
C LYS A 168 -12.86 7.24 -2.62
N PHE A 169 -12.87 6.36 -1.61
CA PHE A 169 -11.64 5.81 -1.06
C PHE A 169 -10.82 5.04 -2.11
N HIS A 170 -11.49 4.27 -2.97
CA HIS A 170 -10.80 3.53 -4.02
C HIS A 170 -10.48 4.37 -5.25
N GLU A 171 -11.26 5.41 -5.55
CA GLU A 171 -11.02 6.32 -6.68
C GLU A 171 -9.66 7.04 -6.57
N VAL A 172 -9.18 7.30 -5.36
CA VAL A 172 -7.86 7.89 -5.12
C VAL A 172 -6.72 7.07 -5.76
N GLY A 173 -6.82 5.75 -5.70
CA GLY A 173 -5.86 4.84 -6.35
C GLY A 173 -6.26 4.48 -7.79
N ALA A 174 -7.57 4.38 -8.08
CA ALA A 174 -8.08 4.04 -9.40
C ALA A 174 -7.66 5.04 -10.48
N HIS A 175 -7.59 6.32 -10.12
CA HIS A 175 -7.09 7.38 -11.00
C HIS A 175 -5.70 7.06 -11.57
N GLN A 176 -4.85 6.35 -10.84
CA GLN A 176 -3.49 6.01 -11.26
C GLN A 176 -3.44 5.04 -12.46
N VAL A 177 -4.55 4.42 -12.80
CA VAL A 177 -4.67 3.59 -14.01
C VAL A 177 -4.70 4.45 -15.28
N SER A 178 -5.19 5.69 -15.21
CA SER A 178 -5.41 6.55 -16.38
C SER A 178 -4.13 6.94 -17.13
N ASN A 179 -2.95 6.80 -16.52
CA ASN A 179 -1.67 7.02 -17.21
C ASN A 179 -0.95 5.70 -17.60
N LEU A 180 -1.69 4.60 -17.68
CA LEU A 180 -1.15 3.32 -18.13
C LEU A 180 -0.65 3.43 -19.58
N PRO A 181 0.59 2.98 -19.90
CA PRO A 181 1.07 2.95 -21.27
C PRO A 181 0.20 2.06 -22.15
N HIS A 182 -0.10 2.54 -23.36
CA HIS A 182 -0.99 1.82 -24.30
C HIS A 182 -0.39 0.50 -24.81
N GLU A 183 0.92 0.32 -24.67
CA GLU A 183 1.61 -0.93 -25.02
C GLU A 183 1.33 -2.05 -24.02
N VAL A 184 0.98 -1.73 -22.76
CA VAL A 184 0.80 -2.75 -21.73
C VAL A 184 -0.47 -3.56 -21.98
N THR A 185 -0.31 -4.84 -22.25
CA THR A 185 -1.41 -5.79 -22.50
C THR A 185 -1.65 -6.72 -21.30
N THR A 186 -0.60 -7.04 -20.55
CA THR A 186 -0.71 -7.82 -19.30
C THR A 186 -0.21 -7.00 -18.13
N LEU A 187 -1.09 -6.79 -17.14
CA LEU A 187 -0.75 -6.10 -15.91
C LEU A 187 -0.58 -7.10 -14.76
N ILE A 188 0.52 -6.97 -14.01
CA ILE A 188 0.82 -7.78 -12.82
C ILE A 188 0.77 -6.90 -11.57
N ALA A 189 0.02 -7.31 -10.55
CA ALA A 189 -0.14 -6.52 -9.33
C ALA A 189 -0.16 -7.38 -8.05
N PRO A 190 0.43 -6.91 -6.92
CA PRO A 190 0.37 -7.59 -5.64
C PRO A 190 -1.00 -7.41 -4.97
N ALA A 191 -1.41 -8.44 -4.21
CA ALA A 191 -2.61 -8.45 -3.42
C ALA A 191 -2.29 -8.79 -1.96
N GLY A 192 -2.04 -7.76 -1.15
CA GLY A 192 -1.84 -7.90 0.30
C GLY A 192 -3.16 -7.70 1.07
N SER A 193 -3.44 -6.48 1.51
CA SER A 193 -4.75 -6.11 2.09
C SER A 193 -5.87 -5.98 1.03
N CYS A 194 -5.51 -6.02 -0.24
CA CYS A 194 -6.35 -5.89 -1.42
C CYS A 194 -6.93 -4.49 -1.71
N ASN A 195 -6.68 -3.48 -0.86
CA ASN A 195 -7.19 -2.14 -1.12
C ASN A 195 -6.62 -1.52 -2.41
N SER A 196 -5.31 -1.60 -2.63
CA SER A 196 -4.69 -1.11 -3.88
C SER A 196 -5.20 -1.89 -5.10
N LEU A 197 -5.34 -3.23 -4.96
CA LEU A 197 -5.87 -4.05 -6.06
C LEU A 197 -7.33 -3.71 -6.37
N THR A 198 -8.18 -3.49 -5.37
CA THR A 198 -9.57 -3.02 -5.59
C THR A 198 -9.59 -1.70 -6.35
N SER A 199 -8.66 -0.78 -6.04
CA SER A 199 -8.51 0.48 -6.79
C SER A 199 -8.07 0.26 -8.24
N ILE A 200 -7.13 -0.65 -8.49
CA ILE A 200 -6.68 -1.01 -9.84
C ILE A 200 -7.84 -1.61 -10.65
N LEU A 201 -8.58 -2.57 -10.07
CA LEU A 201 -9.75 -3.18 -10.71
C LEU A 201 -10.82 -2.13 -11.04
N LEU A 202 -11.12 -1.22 -10.12
CA LEU A 202 -12.04 -0.10 -10.35
C LEU A 202 -11.56 0.81 -11.49
N GLY A 203 -10.28 1.13 -11.53
CA GLY A 203 -9.71 1.98 -12.59
C GLY A 203 -9.78 1.28 -13.96
N LEU A 204 -9.35 0.03 -14.05
CA LEU A 204 -9.37 -0.74 -15.29
C LEU A 204 -10.79 -1.00 -15.81
N SER A 205 -11.79 -1.19 -14.93
CA SER A 205 -13.18 -1.42 -15.34
C SER A 205 -13.83 -0.18 -15.98
N ARG A 206 -13.30 1.01 -15.71
CA ARG A 206 -13.87 2.30 -16.17
C ARG A 206 -13.14 2.92 -17.35
N SER A 207 -11.92 2.50 -17.62
CA SER A 207 -11.08 3.09 -18.64
C SER A 207 -10.87 2.13 -19.80
N PRO A 208 -11.05 2.57 -21.04
CA PRO A 208 -10.67 1.79 -22.22
C PRO A 208 -9.14 1.71 -22.25
N GLN A 209 -8.59 0.64 -21.70
CA GLN A 209 -7.15 0.37 -21.64
C GLN A 209 -6.79 -0.78 -22.58
N SER A 210 -5.52 -0.86 -22.92
CA SER A 210 -4.95 -1.96 -23.71
C SER A 210 -4.83 -3.28 -22.93
N VAL A 211 -5.08 -3.27 -21.62
CA VAL A 211 -4.94 -4.46 -20.78
C VAL A 211 -6.00 -5.49 -21.13
N SER A 212 -5.54 -6.63 -21.63
CA SER A 212 -6.38 -7.81 -21.88
C SER A 212 -6.34 -8.82 -20.72
N ARG A 213 -5.29 -8.74 -19.87
CA ARG A 213 -5.07 -9.67 -18.75
C ARG A 213 -4.55 -8.95 -17.52
N LEU A 214 -5.17 -9.20 -16.37
CA LEU A 214 -4.69 -8.78 -15.05
C LEU A 214 -4.30 -10.03 -14.25
N LEU A 215 -3.01 -10.18 -13.97
CA LEU A 215 -2.47 -11.23 -13.12
C LEU A 215 -2.21 -10.67 -11.72
N THR A 216 -2.82 -11.25 -10.71
CA THR A 216 -2.67 -10.79 -9.33
C THR A 216 -2.12 -11.88 -8.43
N LEU A 217 -1.22 -11.49 -7.52
CA LEU A 217 -0.51 -12.41 -6.64
C LEU A 217 -0.80 -12.07 -5.18
N GLY A 218 -1.58 -12.95 -4.52
CA GLY A 218 -1.97 -12.83 -3.12
C GLY A 218 -0.81 -13.15 -2.18
N ILE A 219 -0.41 -12.18 -1.37
CA ILE A 219 0.66 -12.32 -0.38
C ILE A 219 0.13 -12.87 0.95
N GLY A 220 -1.13 -12.61 1.26
CA GLY A 220 -1.86 -13.14 2.40
C GLY A 220 -2.96 -14.10 1.95
N PRO A 221 -3.87 -14.48 2.88
CA PRO A 221 -5.03 -15.31 2.57
C PRO A 221 -5.86 -14.75 1.42
N ASP A 222 -6.51 -15.62 0.68
CA ASP A 222 -7.39 -15.23 -0.44
C ASP A 222 -8.51 -14.29 0.03
N LYS A 223 -8.61 -13.14 -0.61
CA LYS A 223 -9.61 -12.11 -0.34
C LYS A 223 -10.49 -11.78 -1.54
N ARG A 224 -10.57 -12.68 -2.53
CA ARG A 224 -11.39 -12.42 -3.73
C ARG A 224 -12.85 -12.18 -3.40
N SER A 225 -13.45 -12.94 -2.48
CA SER A 225 -14.83 -12.73 -2.03
C SER A 225 -15.01 -11.31 -1.47
N TRP A 226 -14.12 -10.91 -0.57
CA TRP A 226 -14.15 -9.58 0.03
C TRP A 226 -13.96 -8.44 -1.01
N MET A 227 -13.10 -8.64 -2.00
CA MET A 227 -12.96 -7.66 -3.10
C MET A 227 -14.20 -7.57 -3.98
N ARG A 228 -14.80 -8.72 -4.31
CA ARG A 228 -16.05 -8.79 -5.09
C ARG A 228 -17.18 -8.04 -4.41
N GLU A 229 -17.42 -8.31 -3.12
CA GLU A 229 -18.45 -7.59 -2.34
C GLU A 229 -18.28 -6.07 -2.40
N ARG A 230 -17.04 -5.59 -2.38
CA ARG A 230 -16.74 -4.15 -2.50
C ARG A 230 -16.95 -3.60 -3.88
N LEU A 231 -16.46 -4.31 -4.88
CA LEU A 231 -16.60 -3.91 -6.28
C LEU A 231 -18.07 -3.88 -6.68
N ASP A 232 -18.85 -4.88 -6.29
CA ASP A 232 -20.30 -4.93 -6.49
C ASP A 232 -20.99 -3.73 -5.82
N LEU A 233 -20.65 -3.42 -4.57
CA LEU A 233 -21.22 -2.26 -3.85
C LEU A 233 -20.97 -0.94 -4.57
N ILE A 234 -19.82 -0.79 -5.23
CA ILE A 234 -19.46 0.45 -5.94
C ILE A 234 -19.77 0.41 -7.44
N GLY A 235 -20.49 -0.61 -7.88
CA GLY A 235 -21.04 -0.72 -9.23
C GLY A 235 -20.08 -1.31 -10.27
N VAL A 236 -19.13 -2.14 -9.86
CA VAL A 236 -18.23 -2.88 -10.77
C VAL A 236 -18.64 -4.34 -10.79
N ASP A 237 -19.16 -4.80 -11.93
CA ASP A 237 -19.46 -6.21 -12.14
C ASP A 237 -18.18 -6.99 -12.48
N VAL A 238 -17.69 -7.76 -11.51
CA VAL A 238 -16.47 -8.56 -11.67
C VAL A 238 -16.61 -9.75 -12.61
N ASN A 239 -17.86 -10.13 -12.99
CA ASN A 239 -18.09 -11.21 -13.93
C ASN A 239 -18.08 -10.72 -15.40
N ASN A 240 -18.16 -9.41 -15.60
CA ASN A 240 -18.16 -8.74 -16.90
C ASN A 240 -17.04 -7.70 -17.03
N LEU A 241 -15.85 -8.02 -16.51
CA LEU A 241 -14.68 -7.17 -16.71
C LEU A 241 -14.25 -7.18 -18.18
N PRO A 242 -13.76 -6.04 -18.72
CA PRO A 242 -13.28 -5.96 -20.10
C PRO A 242 -11.90 -6.63 -20.31
N PHE A 243 -11.41 -7.35 -19.34
CA PHE A 243 -10.14 -8.07 -19.32
C PHE A 243 -10.27 -9.37 -18.50
N GLU A 244 -9.38 -10.33 -18.75
CA GLU A 244 -9.27 -11.53 -17.94
C GLU A 244 -8.57 -11.21 -16.59
N TRP A 245 -9.19 -11.62 -15.47
CA TRP A 245 -8.60 -11.48 -14.14
C TRP A 245 -8.24 -12.83 -13.54
N GLU A 246 -6.95 -13.08 -13.43
CA GLU A 246 -6.40 -14.25 -12.77
C GLU A 246 -5.83 -13.89 -11.40
N HIS A 247 -6.02 -14.77 -10.42
CA HIS A 247 -5.48 -14.58 -9.06
C HIS A 247 -4.81 -15.85 -8.55
N PHE A 248 -3.54 -15.74 -8.17
CA PHE A 248 -2.79 -16.77 -7.48
C PHE A 248 -2.50 -16.36 -6.05
N SER A 249 -2.84 -17.20 -5.08
CA SER A 249 -2.49 -16.97 -3.69
C SER A 249 -1.17 -17.67 -3.34
N LEU A 250 -0.12 -16.91 -3.15
CA LEU A 250 1.19 -17.42 -2.72
C LEU A 250 1.13 -17.98 -1.30
N HIS A 251 0.23 -17.45 -0.48
CA HIS A 251 -0.02 -17.90 0.88
C HIS A 251 -0.73 -19.25 0.90
N ASP A 252 -1.83 -19.38 0.16
CA ASP A 252 -2.68 -20.57 0.20
C ASP A 252 -2.05 -21.75 -0.56
N THR A 253 -1.17 -21.48 -1.53
CA THR A 253 -0.35 -22.51 -2.20
C THR A 253 0.83 -22.97 -1.36
N GLY A 254 1.09 -22.35 -0.21
CA GLY A 254 2.23 -22.66 0.65
C GLY A 254 3.59 -22.18 0.13
N TYR A 255 3.61 -21.38 -0.94
CA TYR A 255 4.86 -20.86 -1.51
C TYR A 255 5.60 -19.94 -0.54
N SER A 256 4.88 -19.07 0.19
CA SER A 256 5.47 -18.23 1.22
C SER A 256 4.46 -17.87 2.31
N LYS A 257 4.96 -17.73 3.56
CA LYS A 257 4.18 -17.16 4.66
C LYS A 257 4.18 -15.64 4.56
N TYR A 258 3.17 -15.00 5.14
CA TYR A 258 3.14 -13.52 5.19
C TYR A 258 4.37 -12.91 5.86
N SER A 259 4.89 -13.58 6.90
CA SER A 259 6.09 -13.15 7.65
C SER A 259 7.40 -13.24 6.87
N ASP A 260 7.45 -14.02 5.79
CA ASP A 260 8.67 -14.17 5.01
C ASP A 260 9.03 -12.84 4.33
N ALA A 261 10.30 -12.49 4.34
CA ALA A 261 10.81 -11.28 3.73
C ALA A 261 12.06 -11.58 2.89
N PHE A 262 12.00 -11.25 1.62
CA PHE A 262 13.12 -11.44 0.68
C PHE A 262 13.84 -10.12 0.46
N LYS A 263 14.79 -9.81 1.36
CA LYS A 263 15.58 -8.57 1.30
C LYS A 263 16.55 -8.60 0.11
N GLY A 264 16.81 -7.44 -0.47
CA GLY A 264 17.79 -7.25 -1.53
C GLY A 264 17.33 -7.75 -2.92
N GLU A 265 16.07 -8.14 -3.09
CA GLU A 265 15.55 -8.47 -4.42
C GLU A 265 15.37 -7.19 -5.22
N THR A 266 15.97 -7.16 -6.40
CA THR A 266 15.97 -6.01 -7.31
C THR A 266 15.80 -6.45 -8.74
N TYR A 267 15.36 -5.53 -9.60
CA TYR A 267 15.39 -5.69 -11.05
C TYR A 267 15.70 -4.37 -11.74
N ALA A 268 16.70 -4.35 -12.61
CA ALA A 268 17.10 -3.19 -13.42
C ALA A 268 17.15 -1.86 -12.62
N GLY A 269 17.70 -1.90 -11.40
CA GLY A 269 17.83 -0.75 -10.50
C GLY A 269 16.59 -0.41 -9.68
N ILE A 270 15.53 -1.22 -9.76
CA ILE A 270 14.33 -1.07 -8.94
C ILE A 270 14.44 -2.00 -7.73
N ASN A 271 14.36 -1.42 -6.52
CA ASN A 271 14.31 -2.20 -5.27
C ASN A 271 12.88 -2.60 -4.95
N PHE A 272 12.65 -3.89 -4.70
CA PHE A 272 11.34 -4.41 -4.36
C PHE A 272 11.11 -4.43 -2.85
N HIS A 273 9.86 -4.17 -2.44
CA HIS A 273 9.47 -4.36 -1.04
C HIS A 273 9.64 -5.82 -0.65
N PRO A 274 10.37 -6.13 0.45
CA PRO A 274 10.74 -7.51 0.80
C PRO A 274 9.55 -8.47 0.99
N THR A 275 8.42 -7.94 1.45
CA THR A 275 7.22 -8.74 1.77
C THR A 275 6.25 -8.87 0.59
N TYR A 276 6.22 -7.90 -0.32
CA TYR A 276 5.23 -7.84 -1.41
C TYR A 276 5.88 -8.13 -2.76
N GLU A 277 6.44 -7.14 -3.40
CA GLU A 277 6.98 -7.24 -4.77
C GLU A 277 8.09 -8.28 -4.90
N ALA A 278 8.96 -8.40 -3.89
CA ALA A 278 10.06 -9.37 -3.92
C ALA A 278 9.56 -10.82 -3.95
N LYS A 279 8.46 -11.13 -3.22
CA LYS A 279 7.83 -12.45 -3.27
C LYS A 279 7.24 -12.75 -4.64
N MET A 280 6.52 -11.77 -5.19
CA MET A 280 5.93 -11.88 -6.52
C MET A 280 6.99 -12.11 -7.57
N TRP A 281 8.03 -11.29 -7.56
CA TRP A 281 9.11 -11.37 -8.52
C TRP A 281 9.81 -12.73 -8.50
N ARG A 282 10.09 -13.26 -7.31
CA ARG A 282 10.66 -14.60 -7.15
C ARG A 282 9.73 -15.69 -7.67
N TRP A 283 8.44 -15.58 -7.37
CA TRP A 283 7.46 -16.55 -7.84
C TRP A 283 7.35 -16.51 -9.37
N LEU A 284 7.28 -15.34 -9.97
CA LEU A 284 7.23 -15.17 -11.42
C LEU A 284 8.45 -15.80 -12.12
N LYS A 285 9.64 -15.61 -11.54
CA LYS A 285 10.85 -16.25 -12.04
C LYS A 285 10.81 -17.79 -11.87
N ALA A 286 10.39 -18.26 -10.72
CA ALA A 286 10.37 -19.71 -10.42
C ALA A 286 9.33 -20.47 -11.26
N GLN A 287 8.24 -19.84 -11.64
CA GLN A 287 7.23 -20.42 -12.52
C GLN A 287 7.49 -20.16 -14.01
N ASP A 288 8.60 -19.47 -14.31
CA ASP A 288 8.93 -19.02 -15.67
C ASP A 288 7.79 -18.27 -16.38
N VAL A 289 6.99 -17.54 -15.56
CA VAL A 289 5.81 -16.80 -16.06
C VAL A 289 6.24 -15.75 -17.09
N LEU A 290 7.37 -15.11 -16.88
CA LEU A 290 7.88 -14.04 -17.74
C LEU A 290 8.45 -14.58 -19.07
N GLY A 291 8.78 -15.88 -19.15
CA GLY A 291 9.36 -16.50 -20.35
C GLY A 291 8.42 -17.43 -21.09
N ASN A 292 7.71 -18.31 -20.38
CA ASN A 292 6.93 -19.40 -20.99
C ASN A 292 5.41 -19.27 -20.81
N VAL A 293 4.95 -18.61 -19.75
CA VAL A 293 3.52 -18.52 -19.42
C VAL A 293 2.86 -17.31 -20.08
N LEU A 294 3.59 -16.20 -20.20
CA LEU A 294 3.08 -15.04 -20.93
C LEU A 294 3.37 -15.18 -22.41
N PRO A 295 2.40 -14.85 -23.28
CA PRO A 295 2.65 -14.81 -24.72
C PRO A 295 3.87 -13.95 -25.04
N LYS A 296 4.72 -14.41 -25.98
CA LYS A 296 5.95 -13.69 -26.37
C LYS A 296 5.72 -12.26 -26.87
N ASN A 297 4.48 -11.93 -27.23
CA ASN A 297 4.09 -10.61 -27.72
C ASN A 297 3.44 -9.72 -26.66
N ASP A 298 3.27 -10.22 -25.42
CA ASP A 298 2.68 -9.41 -24.35
C ASP A 298 3.67 -8.35 -23.86
N SER A 299 3.20 -7.13 -23.80
CA SER A 299 3.89 -6.07 -23.10
C SER A 299 3.44 -6.05 -21.64
N ILE A 300 4.41 -6.25 -20.75
CA ILE A 300 4.16 -6.48 -19.32
C ILE A 300 4.25 -5.16 -18.57
N GLY A 301 3.20 -4.87 -17.79
CA GLY A 301 3.20 -3.87 -16.73
C GLY A 301 3.30 -4.54 -15.35
N PHE A 302 4.18 -4.05 -14.50
CA PHE A 302 4.33 -4.50 -13.12
C PHE A 302 4.01 -3.34 -12.17
N TRP A 303 2.99 -3.52 -11.33
CA TRP A 303 2.55 -2.47 -10.42
C TRP A 303 3.27 -2.56 -9.07
N ILE A 304 4.15 -1.61 -8.77
CA ILE A 304 4.76 -1.45 -7.46
C ILE A 304 3.79 -0.66 -6.58
N VAL A 305 3.23 -1.29 -5.54
CA VAL A 305 2.26 -0.63 -4.65
C VAL A 305 2.91 0.26 -3.61
N GLY A 306 4.20 0.06 -3.36
CA GLY A 306 5.02 0.84 -2.44
C GLY A 306 6.36 0.16 -2.17
N SER A 307 7.24 0.84 -1.44
CA SER A 307 8.54 0.32 -1.01
C SER A 307 8.68 0.35 0.51
N ALA A 308 9.67 -0.35 1.04
CA ALA A 308 10.03 -0.24 2.45
C ALA A 308 10.65 1.14 2.72
N PRO A 309 10.28 1.83 3.81
CA PRO A 309 10.87 3.13 4.13
C PRO A 309 12.33 2.99 4.56
N ASP A 310 13.14 3.97 4.17
CA ASP A 310 14.49 4.17 4.67
C ASP A 310 14.44 5.15 5.86
N VAL A 311 14.91 4.71 7.02
CA VAL A 311 14.94 5.51 8.24
C VAL A 311 15.77 6.78 8.07
N ASN A 312 16.88 6.71 7.32
CA ASN A 312 17.76 7.87 7.12
C ASN A 312 17.09 8.98 6.33
N VAL A 313 16.21 8.64 5.40
CA VAL A 313 15.41 9.61 4.63
C VAL A 313 14.38 10.30 5.53
N VAL A 314 13.81 9.56 6.48
CA VAL A 314 12.69 10.03 7.30
C VAL A 314 13.15 10.76 8.57
N LYS A 315 14.31 10.39 9.11
CA LYS A 315 14.87 10.91 10.36
C LYS A 315 14.93 12.44 10.45
N PRO A 316 15.26 13.21 9.38
CA PRO A 316 15.26 14.69 9.44
C PRO A 316 13.87 15.30 9.74
N PHE A 317 12.80 14.55 9.58
CA PHE A 317 11.42 15.00 9.79
C PHE A 317 10.83 14.56 11.15
N TYR A 318 11.60 13.87 11.98
CA TYR A 318 11.11 13.38 13.25
C TYR A 318 10.66 14.53 14.15
N THR A 319 9.48 14.42 14.73
CA THR A 319 8.94 15.34 15.75
C THR A 319 9.39 14.95 17.15
N HIS A 320 9.85 13.71 17.34
CA HIS A 320 10.37 13.14 18.58
C HIS A 320 11.66 12.36 18.29
N PRO A 321 12.77 13.02 17.95
CA PRO A 321 14.00 12.35 17.50
C PRO A 321 14.65 11.48 18.61
N GLU A 322 14.39 11.79 19.88
CA GLU A 322 14.93 11.03 21.02
C GLU A 322 14.21 9.69 21.25
N ALA A 323 13.04 9.49 20.63
CA ALA A 323 12.25 8.28 20.75
C ALA A 323 12.59 7.22 19.68
N ALA A 324 13.51 7.52 18.78
CA ALA A 324 13.94 6.68 17.65
C ALA A 324 15.42 6.15 17.81
#